data_aa36a62f485e2748cb40b69b42441d99
#
_entry.id   aa36a62f485e2748cb40b69b42441d99
#
_cell.length_a   1.000
_cell.length_b   1.000
_cell.length_c   1.000
_cell.angle_alpha   90.00
_cell.angle_beta   90.00
_cell.angle_gamma   90.00
#
_symmetry.space_group_name_H-M   'P 1'
#
loop_
_entity.id
_entity.type
_entity.pdbx_description
1 polymer ?
#
loop_
_entity_poly.entity_id
_entity_poly.type
_entity_poly.pdbx_seq_one_letter_code
_entity_poly.pdbx_strand_id
1 'polypeptide(L)'
;MRTWSDSPFPDDIPLTSVKLAGDNLGGGGQAHAVERLSDHPGWVAKLYKSPMDRLEAVTLGRLIELPHSMTEADLGALDRSAAWPVSRITDGDRTVGVVMAEAPSRFYVPFNLRGGRRSEPRELQLDHLVKDSAYLTNMGVRPPTRQRRLEIACRFLELGAVLERHDVVYGDWSYRNALWDPDSDSVYLLDMDSCGMGTRPWIASPDWTDPAFPQGTALTVPTDRYRMALLTLRCITGTRGEPLESLSRLERDWPTGDTFPDLLRQALGRGDLRHRPRTSTLLKALQSPGGNGPQADVAPGSNVTGFRPVRHRTAPKAAGGTARTADPHTTGPAPQPASASASASASASRPQPRQSPARDFKGLLIGMSVALAVLTFLVVFFALWA
;
A
#
# COMPACT_ATOMS: atom_id res chain seq x y z
N MET A 1 -13.00 12.29 -2.26
CA MET A 1 -11.68 11.61 -2.26
C MET A 1 -10.63 12.69 -2.17
N ARG A 2 -9.64 12.55 -1.28
CA ARG A 2 -8.49 13.45 -1.24
C ARG A 2 -7.47 12.99 -2.28
N THR A 3 -6.80 13.96 -2.89
CA THR A 3 -5.74 13.72 -3.88
C THR A 3 -4.42 14.28 -3.34
N TRP A 4 -3.31 13.90 -3.94
CA TRP A 4 -2.02 14.49 -3.59
C TRP A 4 -2.06 16.02 -3.74
N SER A 5 -2.71 16.53 -4.80
CA SER A 5 -2.84 17.97 -5.05
C SER A 5 -3.70 18.71 -4.02
N ASP A 6 -4.59 18.00 -3.29
CA ASP A 6 -5.42 18.56 -2.23
C ASP A 6 -4.68 18.65 -0.87
N SER A 7 -3.42 18.19 -0.79
CA SER A 7 -2.70 18.09 0.46
C SER A 7 -2.49 19.49 1.08
N PRO A 8 -2.95 19.70 2.32
CA PRO A 8 -2.68 20.92 3.06
C PRO A 8 -1.32 20.89 3.78
N PHE A 9 -0.61 19.75 3.72
CA PHE A 9 0.61 19.53 4.50
C PHE A 9 1.85 19.97 3.73
N PRO A 10 2.87 20.52 4.41
CA PRO A 10 4.23 20.64 3.86
C PRO A 10 4.84 19.23 3.74
N ASP A 11 6.00 19.12 3.11
CA ASP A 11 6.68 17.84 2.89
C ASP A 11 7.07 17.13 4.20
N ASP A 12 7.29 17.89 5.27
CA ASP A 12 7.59 17.42 6.62
C ASP A 12 6.69 18.08 7.65
N ILE A 13 6.14 17.29 8.57
CA ILE A 13 5.41 17.78 9.74
C ILE A 13 5.95 17.14 11.02
N PRO A 14 6.08 17.89 12.12
CA PRO A 14 6.50 17.30 13.38
C PRO A 14 5.41 16.38 13.96
N LEU A 15 5.82 15.29 14.59
CA LEU A 15 4.90 14.36 15.26
C LEU A 15 3.97 15.06 16.26
N THR A 16 4.48 16.11 16.92
CA THR A 16 3.71 16.92 17.90
C THR A 16 2.54 17.68 17.29
N SER A 17 2.52 17.89 15.97
CA SER A 17 1.40 18.53 15.25
C SER A 17 0.36 17.54 14.73
N VAL A 18 0.65 16.22 14.83
CA VAL A 18 -0.24 15.16 14.34
C VAL A 18 -1.30 14.88 15.40
N LYS A 19 -2.56 15.09 15.07
CA LYS A 19 -3.69 14.78 15.95
C LYS A 19 -4.47 13.59 15.41
N LEU A 20 -4.35 12.47 16.07
CA LEU A 20 -5.01 11.22 15.72
C LEU A 20 -6.46 11.21 16.22
N ALA A 21 -7.36 10.59 15.47
CA ALA A 21 -8.76 10.45 15.84
C ALA A 21 -9.01 9.28 16.85
N GLY A 22 -8.01 8.42 17.07
CA GLY A 22 -8.09 7.28 17.97
C GLY A 22 -8.78 6.04 17.36
N ASP A 23 -9.15 6.10 16.09
CA ASP A 23 -9.71 4.97 15.34
C ASP A 23 -8.60 4.31 14.52
N ASN A 24 -8.05 3.23 15.04
CA ASN A 24 -7.04 2.45 14.34
C ASN A 24 -7.66 1.68 13.17
N LEU A 25 -7.32 2.10 11.94
CA LEU A 25 -7.78 1.47 10.69
C LEU A 25 -7.01 0.20 10.36
N GLY A 26 -5.86 0.00 10.98
CA GLY A 26 -5.01 -1.15 10.76
C GLY A 26 -3.62 -0.96 11.36
N GLY A 27 -2.90 -2.05 11.43
CA GLY A 27 -1.50 -2.09 11.86
C GLY A 27 -0.95 -3.46 11.55
N GLY A 28 0.25 -3.52 11.03
CA GLY A 28 0.89 -4.76 10.64
C GLY A 28 2.23 -4.48 9.97
N GLY A 29 3.04 -5.50 9.73
CA GLY A 29 4.35 -5.29 9.11
C GLY A 29 5.18 -4.23 9.84
N GLN A 30 5.54 -3.18 9.15
CA GLN A 30 6.33 -2.06 9.67
C GLN A 30 5.50 -1.01 10.43
N ALA A 31 4.16 -0.96 10.23
CA ALA A 31 3.32 0.03 10.87
C ALA A 31 2.96 -0.36 12.30
N HIS A 32 3.06 0.60 13.21
CA HIS A 32 2.48 0.53 14.56
C HIS A 32 0.97 0.76 14.52
N ALA A 33 0.56 1.81 13.81
CA ALA A 33 -0.83 2.21 13.64
C ALA A 33 -1.04 2.93 12.30
N VAL A 34 -2.25 2.82 11.76
CA VAL A 34 -2.77 3.66 10.69
C VAL A 34 -4.06 4.28 11.22
N GLU A 35 -4.08 5.59 11.41
CA GLU A 35 -5.20 6.30 12.03
C GLU A 35 -5.60 7.53 11.24
N ARG A 36 -6.88 7.90 11.29
CA ARG A 36 -7.37 9.14 10.72
C ARG A 36 -6.82 10.34 11.45
N LEU A 37 -6.63 11.44 10.72
CA LEU A 37 -6.31 12.73 11.33
C LEU A 37 -7.60 13.43 11.75
N SER A 38 -7.71 13.83 13.04
CA SER A 38 -8.91 14.48 13.57
C SER A 38 -9.17 15.85 12.94
N ASP A 39 -8.10 16.62 12.67
CA ASP A 39 -8.19 17.98 12.14
C ASP A 39 -8.23 18.02 10.60
N HIS A 40 -7.97 16.90 9.95
CA HIS A 40 -7.87 16.81 8.49
C HIS A 40 -8.65 15.59 7.96
N PRO A 41 -9.98 15.64 7.88
CA PRO A 41 -10.81 14.52 7.40
C PRO A 41 -10.42 14.06 5.99
N GLY A 42 -10.34 12.73 5.83
CA GLY A 42 -9.91 12.07 4.59
C GLY A 42 -8.39 11.95 4.43
N TRP A 43 -7.64 12.20 5.50
CA TRP A 43 -6.22 11.95 5.60
C TRP A 43 -5.92 10.99 6.76
N VAL A 44 -4.93 10.14 6.56
CA VAL A 44 -4.46 9.16 7.55
C VAL A 44 -2.98 9.37 7.84
N ALA A 45 -2.60 9.13 9.08
CA ALA A 45 -1.23 8.99 9.52
C ALA A 45 -0.89 7.49 9.66
N LYS A 46 0.16 7.04 9.00
CA LYS A 46 0.78 5.73 9.23
C LYS A 46 2.03 5.93 10.06
N LEU A 47 1.99 5.47 11.31
CA LEU A 47 3.11 5.58 12.24
C LEU A 47 3.92 4.28 12.22
N TYR A 48 5.23 4.39 12.15
CA TYR A 48 6.14 3.24 12.07
C TYR A 48 6.51 2.72 13.46
N LYS A 49 6.76 1.42 13.57
CA LYS A 49 7.24 0.76 14.80
C LYS A 49 8.63 1.22 15.22
N SER A 50 9.43 1.56 14.23
CA SER A 50 10.77 2.13 14.40
C SER A 50 10.96 3.24 13.38
N PRO A 51 11.71 4.29 13.68
CA PRO A 51 12.05 5.31 12.70
C PRO A 51 12.66 4.68 11.44
N MET A 52 12.36 5.25 10.29
CA MET A 52 13.00 4.86 9.03
C MET A 52 14.51 5.08 9.11
N ASP A 53 15.27 4.27 8.39
CA ASP A 53 16.67 4.57 8.15
C ASP A 53 16.80 5.80 7.21
N ARG A 54 18.01 6.33 7.14
CA ARG A 54 18.29 7.56 6.37
C ARG A 54 18.00 7.39 4.87
N LEU A 55 18.27 6.23 4.29
CA LEU A 55 18.08 5.99 2.87
C LEU A 55 16.59 5.86 2.53
N GLU A 56 15.86 5.12 3.36
CA GLU A 56 14.40 5.01 3.25
C GLU A 56 13.73 6.37 3.40
N ALA A 57 14.13 7.18 4.38
CA ALA A 57 13.60 8.53 4.60
C ALA A 57 13.86 9.47 3.41
N VAL A 58 15.05 9.39 2.79
CA VAL A 58 15.38 10.16 1.57
C VAL A 58 14.51 9.67 0.40
N THR A 59 14.33 8.37 0.27
CA THR A 59 13.49 7.79 -0.80
C THR A 59 12.03 8.23 -0.63
N LEU A 60 11.50 8.20 0.59
CA LEU A 60 10.14 8.69 0.88
C LEU A 60 9.99 10.18 0.54
N GLY A 61 10.99 11.02 0.85
CA GLY A 61 10.99 12.42 0.44
C GLY A 61 10.89 12.59 -1.08
N ARG A 62 11.68 11.82 -1.84
CA ARG A 62 11.60 11.83 -3.32
C ARG A 62 10.22 11.39 -3.84
N LEU A 63 9.60 10.39 -3.20
CA LEU A 63 8.25 9.97 -3.56
C LEU A 63 7.22 11.09 -3.33
N ILE A 64 7.32 11.82 -2.22
CA ILE A 64 6.46 12.96 -1.91
C ILE A 64 6.60 14.08 -2.95
N GLU A 65 7.82 14.34 -3.40
CA GLU A 65 8.10 15.38 -4.39
C GLU A 65 7.77 14.96 -5.84
N LEU A 66 7.79 13.65 -6.14
CA LEU A 66 7.68 13.11 -7.50
C LEU A 66 6.46 13.63 -8.28
N PRO A 67 5.25 13.73 -7.70
CA PRO A 67 4.06 14.21 -8.42
C PRO A 67 4.19 15.62 -9.00
N HIS A 68 5.08 16.48 -8.48
CA HIS A 68 5.33 17.80 -9.08
C HIS A 68 5.89 17.72 -10.50
N SER A 69 6.59 16.64 -10.84
CA SER A 69 7.19 16.41 -12.16
C SER A 69 6.30 15.60 -13.11
N MET A 70 5.17 15.07 -12.64
CA MET A 70 4.26 14.26 -13.44
C MET A 70 3.44 15.09 -14.41
N THR A 71 3.03 14.46 -15.53
CA THR A 71 1.98 15.02 -16.38
C THR A 71 0.63 15.02 -15.65
N GLU A 72 -0.31 15.87 -16.09
CA GLU A 72 -1.67 15.87 -15.51
C GLU A 72 -2.36 14.50 -15.64
N ALA A 73 -2.10 13.78 -16.72
CA ALA A 73 -2.65 12.44 -16.95
C ALA A 73 -2.08 11.42 -15.96
N ASP A 74 -0.76 11.44 -15.71
CA ASP A 74 -0.10 10.54 -14.78
C ASP A 74 -0.51 10.86 -13.34
N LEU A 75 -0.50 12.14 -12.98
CA LEU A 75 -0.95 12.59 -11.66
C LEU A 75 -2.42 12.21 -11.42
N GLY A 76 -3.29 12.44 -12.41
CA GLY A 76 -4.69 12.05 -12.30
C GLY A 76 -4.90 10.54 -12.18
N ALA A 77 -4.08 9.70 -12.81
CA ALA A 77 -4.13 8.26 -12.64
C ALA A 77 -3.66 7.84 -11.24
N LEU A 78 -2.58 8.44 -10.76
CA LEU A 78 -2.05 8.22 -9.41
C LEU A 78 -3.08 8.60 -8.33
N ASP A 79 -3.64 9.79 -8.41
CA ASP A 79 -4.60 10.34 -7.46
C ASP A 79 -5.88 9.49 -7.36
N ARG A 80 -6.32 8.91 -8.47
CA ARG A 80 -7.50 8.05 -8.47
C ARG A 80 -7.27 6.66 -7.89
N SER A 81 -6.02 6.18 -7.92
CA SER A 81 -5.74 4.75 -7.79
C SER A 81 -4.69 4.38 -6.74
N ALA A 82 -4.16 5.34 -5.96
CA ALA A 82 -3.12 5.05 -4.99
C ALA A 82 -3.19 5.93 -3.73
N ALA A 83 -2.89 5.33 -2.57
CA ALA A 83 -2.64 6.03 -1.31
C ALA A 83 -1.24 6.65 -1.34
N TRP A 84 -1.05 7.72 -2.14
CA TRP A 84 0.26 8.31 -2.30
C TRP A 84 0.69 9.11 -1.07
N PRO A 85 1.97 9.02 -0.63
CA PRO A 85 2.48 9.79 0.49
C PRO A 85 2.51 11.29 0.16
N VAL A 86 2.12 12.12 1.13
CA VAL A 86 2.03 13.58 0.94
C VAL A 86 2.90 14.37 1.92
N SER A 87 3.30 13.77 3.04
CA SER A 87 4.13 14.44 4.06
C SER A 87 4.79 13.38 4.95
N ARG A 88 6.07 13.56 5.28
CA ARG A 88 6.73 12.77 6.33
C ARG A 88 6.32 13.30 7.70
N ILE A 89 6.15 12.39 8.65
CA ILE A 89 5.98 12.72 10.07
C ILE A 89 7.34 12.54 10.73
N THR A 90 7.84 13.60 11.37
CA THR A 90 9.19 13.62 11.94
C THR A 90 9.18 13.80 13.47
N ASP A 91 10.11 13.14 14.14
CA ASP A 91 10.46 13.35 15.55
C ASP A 91 11.93 13.76 15.63
N GLY A 92 12.18 15.05 15.76
CA GLY A 92 13.49 15.65 15.52
C GLY A 92 13.91 15.45 14.05
N ASP A 93 15.05 14.84 13.84
CA ASP A 93 15.61 14.52 12.52
C ASP A 93 15.18 13.14 11.97
N ARG A 94 14.37 12.38 12.73
CA ARG A 94 13.96 11.03 12.37
C ARG A 94 12.57 11.00 11.75
N THR A 95 12.42 10.28 10.65
CA THR A 95 11.12 10.00 10.04
C THR A 95 10.45 8.84 10.80
N VAL A 96 9.33 9.13 11.46
CA VAL A 96 8.60 8.19 12.32
C VAL A 96 7.23 7.80 11.74
N GLY A 97 6.85 8.39 10.62
CA GLY A 97 5.58 8.09 9.97
C GLY A 97 5.40 8.88 8.68
N VAL A 98 4.22 8.73 8.09
CA VAL A 98 3.82 9.39 6.84
C VAL A 98 2.35 9.75 6.86
N VAL A 99 1.97 10.84 6.20
CA VAL A 99 0.58 11.19 5.91
C VAL A 99 0.25 10.79 4.49
N MET A 100 -0.92 10.18 4.31
CA MET A 100 -1.46 9.74 3.01
C MET A 100 -2.96 10.06 2.92
N ALA A 101 -3.51 10.08 1.71
CA ALA A 101 -4.95 10.12 1.53
C ALA A 101 -5.59 8.82 2.05
N GLU A 102 -6.73 8.95 2.75
CA GLU A 102 -7.55 7.80 3.14
C GLU A 102 -8.13 7.13 1.88
N ALA A 103 -8.12 5.80 1.85
CA ALA A 103 -8.75 5.06 0.78
C ALA A 103 -10.26 5.40 0.72
N PRO A 104 -10.81 5.69 -0.47
CA PRO A 104 -12.21 6.07 -0.62
C PRO A 104 -13.18 5.01 -0.10
N SER A 105 -14.31 5.46 0.47
CA SER A 105 -15.33 4.58 1.08
C SER A 105 -15.91 3.53 0.13
N ARG A 106 -15.89 3.76 -1.20
CA ARG A 106 -16.35 2.78 -2.20
C ARG A 106 -15.56 1.46 -2.21
N PHE A 107 -14.37 1.46 -1.64
CA PHE A 107 -13.55 0.25 -1.49
C PHE A 107 -13.82 -0.52 -0.19
N TYR A 108 -14.74 -0.03 0.62
CA TYR A 108 -15.15 -0.68 1.87
C TYR A 108 -16.57 -1.19 1.75
N VAL A 109 -16.75 -2.47 1.93
CA VAL A 109 -18.07 -3.12 1.83
C VAL A 109 -18.40 -3.87 3.11
N PRO A 110 -19.67 -3.88 3.53
CA PRO A 110 -20.11 -4.72 4.62
C PRO A 110 -20.30 -6.15 4.14
N PHE A 111 -19.64 -7.11 4.79
CA PHE A 111 -19.77 -8.53 4.47
C PHE A 111 -20.91 -9.21 5.23
N ASN A 112 -21.54 -10.19 4.61
CA ASN A 112 -22.52 -11.04 5.29
C ASN A 112 -21.80 -11.92 6.32
N LEU A 113 -22.35 -11.95 7.53
CA LEU A 113 -21.91 -12.78 8.63
C LEU A 113 -22.91 -13.92 8.88
N ARG A 114 -22.46 -14.95 9.61
CA ARG A 114 -23.37 -16.02 10.06
C ARG A 114 -24.53 -15.43 10.87
N GLY A 115 -25.75 -15.96 10.67
CA GLY A 115 -26.96 -15.47 11.33
C GLY A 115 -27.58 -14.24 10.69
N GLY A 116 -27.28 -13.94 9.42
CA GLY A 116 -27.93 -12.86 8.64
C GLY A 116 -27.50 -11.44 9.02
N ARG A 117 -26.50 -11.29 9.89
CA ARG A 117 -25.92 -9.98 10.23
C ARG A 117 -24.95 -9.53 9.14
N ARG A 118 -24.65 -8.22 9.10
CA ARG A 118 -23.59 -7.65 8.27
C ARG A 118 -22.44 -7.14 9.15
N SER A 119 -21.23 -7.19 8.66
CA SER A 119 -20.09 -6.57 9.31
C SER A 119 -20.13 -5.05 9.18
N GLU A 120 -19.33 -4.35 9.96
CA GLU A 120 -18.90 -3.02 9.59
C GLU A 120 -18.19 -3.07 8.22
N PRO A 121 -18.23 -1.97 7.44
CA PRO A 121 -17.52 -1.92 6.16
C PRO A 121 -16.05 -2.25 6.33
N ARG A 122 -15.53 -3.14 5.46
CA ARG A 122 -14.13 -3.55 5.42
C ARG A 122 -13.60 -3.46 4.02
N GLU A 123 -12.30 -3.31 3.87
CA GLU A 123 -11.60 -3.27 2.61
C GLU A 123 -11.96 -4.47 1.71
N LEU A 124 -12.39 -4.18 0.50
CA LEU A 124 -12.58 -5.19 -0.52
C LEU A 124 -11.26 -5.43 -1.26
N GLN A 125 -10.43 -6.25 -0.64
CA GLN A 125 -9.10 -6.58 -1.15
C GLN A 125 -9.17 -7.47 -2.40
N LEU A 126 -8.13 -7.43 -3.22
CA LEU A 126 -7.99 -8.25 -4.44
C LEU A 126 -8.09 -9.76 -4.16
N ASP A 127 -7.80 -10.19 -2.93
CA ASP A 127 -7.99 -11.58 -2.49
C ASP A 127 -9.41 -12.09 -2.74
N HIS A 128 -10.41 -11.22 -2.60
CA HIS A 128 -11.81 -11.58 -2.87
C HIS A 128 -12.07 -11.74 -4.38
N LEU A 129 -11.37 -11.02 -5.24
CA LEU A 129 -11.51 -11.12 -6.70
C LEU A 129 -11.07 -12.48 -7.24
N VAL A 130 -10.16 -13.17 -6.54
CA VAL A 130 -9.66 -14.51 -6.92
C VAL A 130 -10.42 -15.65 -6.22
N LYS A 131 -11.58 -15.37 -5.64
CA LYS A 131 -12.53 -16.36 -5.13
C LYS A 131 -13.62 -16.66 -6.15
N ASP A 132 -14.29 -17.78 -6.00
CA ASP A 132 -15.41 -18.14 -6.86
C ASP A 132 -16.64 -17.23 -6.63
N SER A 133 -17.56 -17.25 -7.61
CA SER A 133 -18.76 -16.42 -7.58
C SER A 133 -19.71 -16.78 -6.43
N ALA A 134 -19.78 -18.05 -6.01
CA ALA A 134 -20.62 -18.47 -4.90
C ALA A 134 -20.08 -17.92 -3.58
N TYR A 135 -18.76 -17.93 -3.38
CA TYR A 135 -18.13 -17.30 -2.22
C TYR A 135 -18.47 -15.81 -2.14
N LEU A 136 -18.29 -15.06 -3.24
CA LEU A 136 -18.59 -13.62 -3.28
C LEU A 136 -20.06 -13.35 -2.98
N THR A 137 -20.97 -14.09 -3.59
CA THR A 137 -22.42 -13.97 -3.34
C THR A 137 -22.76 -14.23 -1.86
N ASN A 138 -22.20 -15.28 -1.27
CA ASN A 138 -22.38 -15.60 0.14
C ASN A 138 -21.83 -14.48 1.06
N MET A 139 -20.74 -13.84 0.66
CA MET A 139 -20.20 -12.68 1.36
C MET A 139 -21.03 -11.40 1.16
N GLY A 140 -22.06 -11.41 0.30
CA GLY A 140 -22.86 -10.24 -0.02
C GLY A 140 -22.21 -9.27 -1.00
N VAL A 141 -21.19 -9.74 -1.73
CA VAL A 141 -20.48 -9.00 -2.77
C VAL A 141 -20.94 -9.49 -4.13
N ARG A 142 -21.29 -8.57 -5.04
CA ARG A 142 -21.65 -8.94 -6.41
C ARG A 142 -20.42 -9.49 -7.16
N PRO A 143 -20.48 -10.74 -7.68
CA PRO A 143 -19.37 -11.28 -8.47
C PRO A 143 -19.14 -10.44 -9.74
N PRO A 144 -17.89 -10.07 -10.06
CA PRO A 144 -17.61 -9.32 -11.28
C PRO A 144 -17.79 -10.21 -12.52
N THR A 145 -18.35 -9.64 -13.58
CA THR A 145 -18.39 -10.27 -14.90
C THR A 145 -16.99 -10.37 -15.51
N ARG A 146 -16.82 -11.19 -16.56
CA ARG A 146 -15.55 -11.25 -17.30
C ARG A 146 -15.13 -9.85 -17.80
N GLN A 147 -16.05 -9.09 -18.36
CA GLN A 147 -15.78 -7.72 -18.82
C GLN A 147 -15.28 -6.83 -17.68
N ARG A 148 -15.93 -6.89 -16.51
CA ARG A 148 -15.50 -6.12 -15.33
C ARG A 148 -14.09 -6.51 -14.86
N ARG A 149 -13.74 -7.80 -14.91
CA ARG A 149 -12.39 -8.27 -14.58
C ARG A 149 -11.32 -7.71 -15.52
N LEU A 150 -11.63 -7.60 -16.81
CA LEU A 150 -10.76 -6.98 -17.81
C LEU A 150 -10.58 -5.47 -17.52
N GLU A 151 -11.66 -4.77 -17.22
CA GLU A 151 -11.62 -3.34 -16.87
C GLU A 151 -10.77 -3.09 -15.62
N ILE A 152 -10.96 -3.89 -14.54
CA ILE A 152 -10.15 -3.83 -13.33
C ILE A 152 -8.67 -4.10 -13.65
N ALA A 153 -8.37 -5.10 -14.47
CA ALA A 153 -7.01 -5.41 -14.91
C ALA A 153 -6.38 -4.24 -15.69
N CYS A 154 -7.14 -3.58 -16.59
CA CYS A 154 -6.69 -2.37 -17.27
C CYS A 154 -6.32 -1.25 -16.29
N ARG A 155 -7.13 -1.01 -15.25
CA ARG A 155 -6.83 0.04 -14.25
C ARG A 155 -5.56 -0.23 -13.47
N PHE A 156 -5.30 -1.48 -13.09
CA PHE A 156 -4.02 -1.85 -12.48
C PHE A 156 -2.84 -1.66 -13.44
N LEU A 157 -3.00 -2.04 -14.71
CA LEU A 157 -1.97 -1.82 -15.73
C LEU A 157 -1.71 -0.33 -15.99
N GLU A 158 -2.76 0.51 -16.01
CA GLU A 158 -2.62 1.97 -16.10
C GLU A 158 -1.75 2.53 -14.98
N LEU A 159 -2.09 2.17 -13.73
CA LEU A 159 -1.30 2.59 -12.56
C LEU A 159 0.14 2.06 -12.63
N GLY A 160 0.31 0.77 -12.92
CA GLY A 160 1.64 0.16 -13.06
C GLY A 160 2.47 0.80 -14.16
N ALA A 161 1.86 1.21 -15.27
CA ALA A 161 2.55 1.93 -16.36
C ALA A 161 2.97 3.35 -15.93
N VAL A 162 2.20 4.03 -15.07
CA VAL A 162 2.59 5.30 -14.46
C VAL A 162 3.82 5.09 -13.57
N LEU A 163 3.77 4.14 -12.64
CA LEU A 163 4.89 3.84 -11.74
C LEU A 163 6.16 3.51 -12.52
N GLU A 164 6.06 2.65 -13.56
CA GLU A 164 7.18 2.29 -14.42
C GLU A 164 7.79 3.49 -15.15
N ARG A 165 6.96 4.43 -15.68
CA ARG A 165 7.47 5.63 -16.36
C ARG A 165 8.28 6.55 -15.47
N HIS A 166 7.97 6.54 -14.18
CA HIS A 166 8.63 7.37 -13.18
C HIS A 166 9.67 6.61 -12.35
N ASP A 167 10.09 5.43 -12.84
CA ASP A 167 11.10 4.57 -12.20
C ASP A 167 10.76 4.20 -10.74
N VAL A 168 9.47 4.13 -10.42
CA VAL A 168 8.97 3.72 -9.10
C VAL A 168 8.83 2.22 -9.05
N VAL A 169 9.50 1.59 -8.09
CA VAL A 169 9.43 0.15 -7.81
C VAL A 169 8.51 -0.05 -6.60
N TYR A 170 7.30 -0.51 -6.86
CA TYR A 170 6.35 -0.81 -5.79
C TYR A 170 6.73 -2.08 -5.04
N GLY A 171 7.04 -3.15 -5.74
CA GLY A 171 7.59 -4.39 -5.21
C GLY A 171 6.67 -5.22 -4.32
N ASP A 172 5.56 -4.68 -3.80
CA ASP A 172 4.63 -5.38 -2.91
C ASP A 172 3.23 -5.55 -3.52
N TRP A 173 3.20 -5.90 -4.81
CA TRP A 173 1.98 -6.25 -5.52
C TRP A 173 1.36 -7.50 -4.91
N SER A 174 0.58 -7.32 -3.84
CA SER A 174 -0.06 -8.41 -3.12
C SER A 174 -1.58 -8.25 -3.09
N TYR A 175 -2.28 -9.34 -2.77
CA TYR A 175 -3.73 -9.33 -2.67
C TYR A 175 -4.28 -8.36 -1.61
N ARG A 176 -3.49 -8.06 -0.57
CA ARG A 176 -3.93 -7.23 0.54
C ARG A 176 -3.74 -5.75 0.28
N ASN A 177 -2.76 -5.41 -0.53
CA ASN A 177 -2.39 -4.03 -0.81
C ASN A 177 -3.17 -3.43 -2.00
N ALA A 178 -3.97 -4.24 -2.69
CA ALA A 178 -4.77 -3.82 -3.82
C ALA A 178 -6.26 -3.97 -3.50
N LEU A 179 -7.00 -2.88 -3.66
CA LEU A 179 -8.45 -2.83 -3.45
C LEU A 179 -9.16 -2.67 -4.78
N TRP A 180 -10.40 -3.14 -4.86
CA TRP A 180 -11.27 -2.96 -6.02
C TRP A 180 -12.68 -2.60 -5.60
N ASP A 181 -13.40 -1.89 -6.47
CA ASP A 181 -14.77 -1.47 -6.24
C ASP A 181 -15.73 -2.45 -6.95
N PRO A 182 -16.71 -3.06 -6.24
CA PRO A 182 -17.63 -4.02 -6.84
C PRO A 182 -18.64 -3.38 -7.80
N ASP A 183 -18.83 -2.06 -7.74
CA ASP A 183 -19.82 -1.32 -8.52
C ASP A 183 -19.22 -0.55 -9.69
N SER A 184 -17.89 -0.38 -9.73
CA SER A 184 -17.15 0.25 -10.82
C SER A 184 -15.90 -0.55 -11.21
N ASP A 185 -15.10 -0.03 -12.16
CA ASP A 185 -13.79 -0.56 -12.54
C ASP A 185 -12.65 0.02 -11.69
N SER A 186 -12.97 0.83 -10.67
CA SER A 186 -11.98 1.53 -9.86
C SER A 186 -11.13 0.57 -9.04
N VAL A 187 -9.86 0.89 -8.94
CA VAL A 187 -8.87 0.19 -8.11
C VAL A 187 -8.14 1.17 -7.22
N TYR A 188 -7.56 0.68 -6.13
CA TYR A 188 -6.78 1.52 -5.23
C TYR A 188 -5.64 0.72 -4.60
N LEU A 189 -4.44 1.26 -4.66
CA LEU A 189 -3.23 0.63 -4.16
C LEU A 189 -2.81 1.28 -2.84
N LEU A 190 -2.57 0.46 -1.83
CA LEU A 190 -2.13 0.86 -0.50
C LEU A 190 -0.60 0.77 -0.36
N ASP A 191 -0.08 1.22 0.77
CA ASP A 191 1.34 1.07 1.17
C ASP A 191 2.37 1.65 0.18
N MET A 192 2.01 2.76 -0.48
CA MET A 192 2.88 3.45 -1.45
C MET A 192 4.10 4.11 -0.80
N ASP A 193 4.07 4.36 0.50
CA ASP A 193 5.18 4.93 1.28
C ASP A 193 6.44 4.06 1.31
N SER A 194 6.30 2.79 0.98
CA SER A 194 7.38 1.81 0.98
C SER A 194 7.97 1.54 -0.42
N CYS A 195 7.57 2.30 -1.45
CA CYS A 195 8.14 2.19 -2.79
C CYS A 195 9.62 2.57 -2.83
N GLY A 196 10.36 2.00 -3.80
CA GLY A 196 11.71 2.43 -4.15
C GLY A 196 11.74 3.31 -5.38
N MET A 197 12.82 4.06 -5.55
CA MET A 197 13.15 4.79 -6.78
C MET A 197 14.28 4.03 -7.50
N GLY A 198 13.99 3.47 -8.67
CA GLY A 198 14.89 2.59 -9.43
C GLY A 198 15.04 1.19 -8.82
N THR A 199 15.20 1.11 -7.53
CA THR A 199 15.35 -0.14 -6.79
C THR A 199 14.64 -0.07 -5.43
N ARG A 200 14.30 -1.25 -4.89
CA ARG A 200 13.72 -1.41 -3.56
C ARG A 200 14.35 -2.64 -2.88
N PRO A 201 14.55 -2.63 -1.54
CA PRO A 201 14.94 -3.82 -0.81
C PRO A 201 13.99 -5.00 -1.06
N TRP A 202 14.54 -6.22 -1.01
CA TRP A 202 13.75 -7.44 -1.19
C TRP A 202 12.60 -7.53 -0.19
N ILE A 203 11.42 -7.86 -0.70
CA ILE A 203 10.25 -8.23 0.11
C ILE A 203 9.82 -9.64 -0.29
N ALA A 204 9.74 -10.51 0.70
CA ALA A 204 9.16 -11.83 0.52
C ALA A 204 7.62 -11.69 0.46
N SER A 205 7.06 -11.92 -0.72
CA SER A 205 5.62 -11.98 -0.93
C SER A 205 5.28 -13.38 -1.44
N PRO A 206 4.88 -14.31 -0.56
CA PRO A 206 4.46 -15.65 -0.98
C PRO A 206 3.43 -15.56 -2.13
N ASP A 207 3.46 -16.48 -3.07
CA ASP A 207 2.64 -16.50 -4.29
C ASP A 207 2.95 -15.41 -5.34
N TRP A 208 3.87 -14.47 -5.05
CA TRP A 208 4.27 -13.39 -5.95
C TRP A 208 5.75 -13.43 -6.33
N THR A 209 6.43 -14.49 -5.92
CA THR A 209 7.86 -14.66 -6.19
C THR A 209 8.10 -14.84 -7.68
N ASP A 210 8.98 -14.03 -8.22
CA ASP A 210 9.45 -14.13 -9.59
C ASP A 210 10.43 -15.30 -9.71
N PRO A 211 10.12 -16.34 -10.52
CA PRO A 211 10.96 -17.52 -10.63
C PRO A 211 12.28 -17.27 -11.38
N ALA A 212 12.40 -16.14 -12.09
CA ALA A 212 13.61 -15.74 -12.81
C ALA A 212 14.52 -14.82 -11.98
N PHE A 213 14.09 -14.43 -10.78
CA PHE A 213 14.76 -13.44 -9.97
C PHE A 213 15.26 -14.03 -8.64
N PRO A 214 16.58 -13.93 -8.32
CA PRO A 214 17.13 -14.47 -7.09
C PRO A 214 16.49 -13.83 -5.85
N GLN A 215 16.12 -14.68 -4.89
CA GLN A 215 15.60 -14.20 -3.60
C GLN A 215 16.66 -13.39 -2.85
N GLY A 216 16.24 -12.38 -2.13
CA GLY A 216 17.13 -11.49 -1.37
C GLY A 216 17.82 -10.41 -2.19
N THR A 217 17.67 -10.41 -3.52
CA THR A 217 18.19 -9.35 -4.38
C THR A 217 17.23 -8.15 -4.41
N ALA A 218 17.76 -6.93 -4.49
CA ALA A 218 16.94 -5.73 -4.58
C ALA A 218 15.97 -5.80 -5.78
N LEU A 219 14.69 -5.49 -5.53
CA LEU A 219 13.65 -5.43 -6.55
C LEU A 219 13.89 -4.26 -7.50
N THR A 220 13.46 -4.41 -8.74
CA THR A 220 13.63 -3.43 -9.82
C THR A 220 12.36 -3.35 -10.67
N VAL A 221 12.27 -2.38 -11.55
CA VAL A 221 11.14 -2.28 -12.52
C VAL A 221 10.88 -3.60 -13.27
N PRO A 222 11.90 -4.34 -13.81
CA PRO A 222 11.65 -5.64 -14.42
C PRO A 222 11.03 -6.69 -13.49
N THR A 223 11.29 -6.66 -12.17
CA THR A 223 10.62 -7.54 -11.22
C THR A 223 9.16 -7.14 -11.00
N ASP A 224 8.86 -5.84 -11.01
CA ASP A 224 7.48 -5.35 -10.93
C ASP A 224 6.67 -5.71 -12.19
N ARG A 225 7.27 -5.74 -13.37
CA ARG A 225 6.61 -6.21 -14.60
C ARG A 225 6.08 -7.64 -14.46
N TYR A 226 6.86 -8.55 -13.85
CA TYR A 226 6.38 -9.90 -13.54
C TYR A 226 5.17 -9.89 -12.62
N ARG A 227 5.28 -9.15 -11.51
CA ARG A 227 4.21 -9.10 -10.51
C ARG A 227 2.95 -8.45 -11.05
N MET A 228 3.10 -7.41 -11.87
CA MET A 228 1.99 -6.77 -12.58
C MET A 228 1.33 -7.72 -13.59
N ALA A 229 2.10 -8.47 -14.37
CA ALA A 229 1.56 -9.48 -15.29
C ALA A 229 0.81 -10.58 -14.52
N LEU A 230 1.35 -11.02 -13.39
CA LEU A 230 0.71 -12.02 -12.53
C LEU A 230 -0.59 -11.48 -11.91
N LEU A 231 -0.60 -10.24 -11.42
CA LEU A 231 -1.80 -9.58 -10.92
C LEU A 231 -2.87 -9.49 -12.01
N THR A 232 -2.47 -9.06 -13.21
CA THR A 232 -3.36 -8.98 -14.38
C THR A 232 -3.98 -10.32 -14.72
N LEU A 233 -3.17 -11.38 -14.82
CA LEU A 233 -3.65 -12.74 -15.07
C LEU A 233 -4.66 -13.19 -14.02
N ARG A 234 -4.37 -12.97 -12.75
CA ARG A 234 -5.23 -13.33 -11.62
C ARG A 234 -6.54 -12.54 -11.60
N CYS A 235 -6.50 -11.25 -11.93
CA CYS A 235 -7.71 -10.43 -12.10
C CYS A 235 -8.63 -11.01 -13.16
N ILE A 236 -8.08 -11.33 -14.33
CA ILE A 236 -8.87 -11.80 -15.48
C ILE A 236 -9.42 -13.20 -15.23
N THR A 237 -8.58 -14.12 -14.75
CA THR A 237 -8.97 -15.53 -14.56
C THR A 237 -9.76 -15.79 -13.28
N GLY A 238 -9.62 -14.90 -12.28
CA GLY A 238 -10.24 -15.10 -10.97
C GLY A 238 -9.67 -16.29 -10.19
N THR A 239 -8.42 -16.67 -10.44
CA THR A 239 -7.80 -17.86 -9.81
C THR A 239 -6.42 -17.54 -9.21
N ARG A 240 -6.06 -18.29 -8.17
CA ARG A 240 -4.73 -18.27 -7.54
C ARG A 240 -3.81 -19.38 -8.05
N GLY A 241 -4.23 -20.13 -9.07
CA GLY A 241 -3.50 -21.28 -9.58
C GLY A 241 -2.07 -20.97 -10.02
N GLU A 242 -1.35 -22.01 -10.41
CA GLU A 242 -0.03 -21.90 -11.00
C GLU A 242 -0.11 -20.98 -12.24
N PRO A 243 0.77 -19.97 -12.38
CA PRO A 243 0.62 -18.91 -13.37
C PRO A 243 0.54 -19.41 -14.81
N LEU A 244 1.42 -20.35 -15.19
CA LEU A 244 1.45 -20.85 -16.57
C LEU A 244 0.27 -21.78 -16.91
N GLU A 245 -0.27 -22.52 -15.93
CA GLU A 245 -1.52 -23.27 -16.11
C GLU A 245 -2.72 -22.33 -16.28
N SER A 246 -2.80 -21.30 -15.45
CA SER A 246 -3.85 -20.30 -15.52
C SER A 246 -3.82 -19.55 -16.85
N LEU A 247 -2.62 -19.23 -17.35
CA LEU A 247 -2.40 -18.64 -18.64
C LEU A 247 -2.82 -19.57 -19.78
N SER A 248 -2.46 -20.85 -19.74
CA SER A 248 -2.86 -21.84 -20.74
C SER A 248 -4.39 -22.05 -20.81
N ARG A 249 -5.10 -21.86 -19.69
CA ARG A 249 -6.57 -21.82 -19.68
C ARG A 249 -7.09 -20.55 -20.34
N LEU A 250 -6.52 -19.41 -19.99
CA LEU A 250 -6.89 -18.11 -20.59
C LEU A 250 -6.74 -18.12 -22.11
N GLU A 251 -5.63 -18.67 -22.62
CA GLU A 251 -5.33 -18.76 -24.06
C GLU A 251 -6.39 -19.51 -24.87
N ARG A 252 -6.95 -20.61 -24.29
CA ARG A 252 -8.03 -21.35 -24.97
C ARG A 252 -9.31 -20.54 -25.15
N ASP A 253 -9.56 -19.61 -24.24
CA ASP A 253 -10.77 -18.79 -24.19
C ASP A 253 -10.54 -17.38 -24.78
N TRP A 254 -9.30 -17.10 -25.27
CA TRP A 254 -8.92 -15.80 -25.82
C TRP A 254 -9.08 -15.78 -27.35
N PRO A 255 -9.39 -14.61 -27.94
CA PRO A 255 -9.49 -14.50 -29.40
C PRO A 255 -8.21 -14.95 -30.12
N THR A 256 -8.35 -15.77 -31.13
CA THR A 256 -7.22 -16.25 -31.94
C THR A 256 -6.53 -15.07 -32.66
N GLY A 257 -5.20 -15.03 -32.59
CA GLY A 257 -4.38 -14.00 -33.23
C GLY A 257 -4.18 -12.75 -32.39
N ASP A 258 -4.72 -12.70 -31.15
CA ASP A 258 -4.45 -11.63 -30.20
C ASP A 258 -3.09 -11.86 -29.52
N THR A 259 -2.29 -10.81 -29.41
CA THR A 259 -0.93 -10.87 -28.86
C THR A 259 -0.86 -10.78 -27.32
N PHE A 260 -1.96 -10.44 -26.66
CA PHE A 260 -1.96 -10.24 -25.22
C PHE A 260 -1.55 -11.47 -24.39
N PRO A 261 -2.04 -12.70 -24.67
CA PRO A 261 -1.59 -13.90 -23.98
C PRO A 261 -0.09 -14.18 -24.18
N ASP A 262 0.45 -13.94 -25.36
CA ASP A 262 1.88 -14.12 -25.66
C ASP A 262 2.74 -13.14 -24.85
N LEU A 263 2.30 -11.90 -24.72
CA LEU A 263 2.97 -10.88 -23.88
C LEU A 263 2.92 -11.28 -22.40
N LEU A 264 1.78 -11.80 -21.92
CA LEU A 264 1.70 -12.34 -20.55
C LEU A 264 2.67 -13.51 -20.36
N ARG A 265 2.76 -14.42 -21.32
CA ARG A 265 3.69 -15.57 -21.30
C ARG A 265 5.13 -15.09 -21.24
N GLN A 266 5.49 -14.09 -22.02
CA GLN A 266 6.82 -13.48 -22.00
C GLN A 266 7.12 -12.82 -20.65
N ALA A 267 6.15 -12.10 -20.08
CA ALA A 267 6.33 -11.42 -18.79
C ALA A 267 6.46 -12.39 -17.62
N LEU A 268 5.73 -13.51 -17.64
CA LEU A 268 5.69 -14.53 -16.59
C LEU A 268 6.78 -15.62 -16.75
N GLY A 269 7.43 -15.65 -17.91
CA GLY A 269 8.46 -16.64 -18.21
C GLY A 269 9.78 -16.42 -17.46
N ARG A 270 10.64 -17.44 -17.51
CA ARG A 270 11.99 -17.44 -16.92
C ARG A 270 13.06 -16.83 -17.83
N GLY A 271 12.65 -16.12 -18.89
CA GLY A 271 13.58 -15.49 -19.84
C GLY A 271 14.36 -14.31 -19.25
N ASP A 272 15.18 -13.68 -20.09
CA ASP A 272 15.94 -12.48 -19.70
C ASP A 272 14.99 -11.36 -19.22
N LEU A 273 15.18 -10.90 -18.00
CA LEU A 273 14.38 -9.86 -17.35
C LEU A 273 14.31 -8.57 -18.17
N ARG A 274 15.36 -8.27 -18.95
CA ARG A 274 15.44 -7.07 -19.82
C ARG A 274 14.44 -7.12 -20.98
N HIS A 275 14.03 -8.32 -21.40
CA HIS A 275 13.11 -8.53 -22.50
C HIS A 275 11.64 -8.66 -22.05
N ARG A 276 11.36 -8.51 -20.75
CA ARG A 276 9.97 -8.50 -20.27
C ARG A 276 9.22 -7.33 -20.86
N PRO A 277 8.01 -7.55 -21.41
CA PRO A 277 7.16 -6.49 -21.92
C PRO A 277 6.97 -5.39 -20.88
N ARG A 278 6.98 -4.14 -21.32
CA ARG A 278 6.60 -3.01 -20.47
C ARG A 278 5.14 -3.13 -20.06
N THR A 279 4.81 -2.60 -18.89
CA THR A 279 3.43 -2.57 -18.41
C THR A 279 2.50 -1.84 -19.38
N SER A 280 2.98 -0.76 -20.01
CA SER A 280 2.25 -0.04 -21.05
C SER A 280 1.98 -0.88 -22.31
N THR A 281 2.87 -1.83 -22.65
CA THR A 281 2.67 -2.75 -23.77
C THR A 281 1.56 -3.75 -23.48
N LEU A 282 1.54 -4.32 -22.26
CA LEU A 282 0.45 -5.17 -21.79
C LEU A 282 -0.89 -4.43 -21.78
N LEU A 283 -0.90 -3.17 -21.32
CA LEU A 283 -2.09 -2.33 -21.30
C LEU A 283 -2.66 -2.12 -22.71
N LYS A 284 -1.81 -1.70 -23.64
CA LYS A 284 -2.21 -1.47 -25.05
C LYS A 284 -2.81 -2.73 -25.69
N ALA A 285 -2.16 -3.88 -25.48
CA ALA A 285 -2.67 -5.15 -26.01
C ALA A 285 -4.01 -5.54 -25.39
N LEU A 286 -4.21 -5.34 -24.09
CA LEU A 286 -5.47 -5.64 -23.40
C LEU A 286 -6.62 -4.72 -23.85
N GLN A 287 -6.33 -3.45 -24.17
CA GLN A 287 -7.32 -2.45 -24.62
C GLN A 287 -7.69 -2.59 -26.10
N SER A 288 -6.86 -3.25 -26.91
CA SER A 288 -7.07 -3.41 -28.37
C SER A 288 -7.05 -4.89 -28.77
N PRO A 289 -7.98 -5.71 -28.28
CA PRO A 289 -8.02 -7.13 -28.62
C PRO A 289 -8.21 -7.29 -30.15
N GLY A 290 -7.29 -8.02 -30.79
CA GLY A 290 -7.29 -8.28 -32.24
C GLY A 290 -6.49 -7.27 -33.06
N GLY A 291 -5.79 -6.31 -32.48
CA GLY A 291 -4.88 -5.41 -33.19
C GLY A 291 -3.57 -6.10 -33.59
N ASN A 292 -3.12 -5.92 -34.85
CA ASN A 292 -1.81 -6.35 -35.30
C ASN A 292 -0.73 -5.84 -34.36
N GLY A 293 0.20 -6.72 -33.98
CA GLY A 293 1.17 -6.57 -32.91
C GLY A 293 1.93 -5.24 -32.86
N PRO A 294 2.57 -4.92 -31.73
CA PRO A 294 3.18 -3.63 -31.49
C PRO A 294 4.30 -3.37 -32.48
N GLN A 295 4.18 -2.27 -33.20
CA GLN A 295 5.32 -1.63 -33.83
C GLN A 295 6.36 -1.38 -32.75
N ALA A 296 7.57 -1.90 -32.91
CA ALA A 296 8.65 -1.75 -31.95
C ALA A 296 8.75 -0.29 -31.51
N ASP A 297 8.58 -0.04 -30.21
CA ASP A 297 8.76 1.29 -29.62
C ASP A 297 10.21 1.72 -29.86
N VAL A 298 10.43 2.48 -30.92
CA VAL A 298 11.66 3.27 -31.10
C VAL A 298 11.66 4.26 -29.94
N ALA A 299 12.68 4.18 -29.09
CA ALA A 299 12.86 5.08 -27.96
C ALA A 299 12.67 6.53 -28.45
N PRO A 300 11.79 7.34 -27.84
CA PRO A 300 11.71 8.74 -28.23
C PRO A 300 13.02 9.40 -27.88
N GLY A 301 13.70 9.92 -28.89
CA GLY A 301 14.88 10.75 -28.72
C GLY A 301 14.57 11.87 -27.76
N SER A 302 15.43 12.06 -26.79
CA SER A 302 15.42 13.12 -25.79
C SER A 302 15.40 14.49 -26.47
N ASN A 303 14.23 15.07 -26.65
CA ASN A 303 14.06 16.50 -26.86
C ASN A 303 13.34 17.09 -25.67
N VAL A 304 14.14 17.40 -24.65
CA VAL A 304 13.70 18.21 -23.51
C VAL A 304 13.81 19.68 -23.92
N THR A 305 12.71 20.24 -24.42
CA THR A 305 12.53 21.71 -24.45
C THR A 305 11.10 22.00 -24.03
N GLY A 306 10.97 22.40 -22.77
CA GLY A 306 9.69 22.85 -22.21
C GLY A 306 9.80 23.03 -20.70
N PHE A 307 10.48 24.08 -20.28
CA PHE A 307 10.42 24.52 -18.88
C PHE A 307 8.96 24.89 -18.54
N ARG A 308 8.29 24.06 -17.74
CA ARG A 308 7.03 24.42 -17.09
C ARG A 308 7.35 24.99 -15.71
N PRO A 309 6.70 26.06 -15.26
CA PRO A 309 6.95 26.63 -13.95
C PRO A 309 6.58 25.61 -12.87
N VAL A 310 7.51 25.37 -11.96
CA VAL A 310 7.33 24.59 -10.74
C VAL A 310 6.17 25.19 -9.94
N ARG A 311 5.09 24.43 -9.76
CA ARG A 311 4.05 24.80 -8.79
C ARG A 311 4.62 24.57 -7.40
N HIS A 312 5.13 25.62 -6.76
CA HIS A 312 5.46 25.55 -5.36
C HIS A 312 4.17 25.35 -4.55
N ARG A 313 4.15 24.34 -3.69
CA ARG A 313 3.19 24.25 -2.59
C ARG A 313 3.35 25.53 -1.78
N THR A 314 2.35 26.41 -1.84
CA THR A 314 2.34 27.61 -0.99
C THR A 314 2.01 27.14 0.42
N ALA A 315 2.95 27.32 1.35
CA ALA A 315 2.67 27.21 2.77
C ALA A 315 1.45 28.08 3.13
N PRO A 316 0.56 27.62 4.02
CA PRO A 316 -0.57 28.42 4.44
C PRO A 316 -0.04 29.72 5.04
N LYS A 317 -0.42 30.84 4.42
CA LYS A 317 -0.09 32.20 4.86
C LYS A 317 -0.71 32.36 6.24
N ALA A 318 0.13 32.49 7.27
CA ALA A 318 -0.32 32.82 8.60
C ALA A 318 -1.15 34.10 8.50
N ALA A 319 -2.38 34.05 8.97
CA ALA A 319 -3.27 35.19 9.00
C ALA A 319 -2.62 36.26 9.89
N GLY A 320 -2.13 37.33 9.25
CA GLY A 320 -1.57 38.48 9.94
C GLY A 320 -2.69 39.17 10.71
N GLY A 321 -2.68 38.97 12.01
CA GLY A 321 -3.48 39.78 12.93
C GLY A 321 -2.95 41.23 12.90
N THR A 322 -3.80 42.15 12.48
CA THR A 322 -3.57 43.57 12.58
C THR A 322 -3.37 43.96 14.04
N ALA A 323 -2.16 44.41 14.36
CA ALA A 323 -1.85 45.03 15.62
C ALA A 323 -2.66 46.34 15.75
N ARG A 324 -3.59 46.36 16.69
CA ARG A 324 -4.23 47.59 17.18
C ARG A 324 -3.34 48.14 18.28
N THR A 325 -2.72 49.26 18.01
CA THR A 325 -2.09 50.15 18.99
C THR A 325 -3.12 50.60 20.03
N ALA A 326 -2.89 50.30 21.28
CA ALA A 326 -3.55 50.93 22.42
C ALA A 326 -2.50 51.51 23.35
N ASP A 327 -2.69 52.78 23.64
CA ASP A 327 -1.91 53.67 24.50
C ASP A 327 -1.82 53.19 25.95
N PRO A 328 -0.78 53.66 26.70
CA PRO A 328 -0.53 53.26 28.06
C PRO A 328 -1.21 54.23 29.05
N HIS A 329 -1.81 53.73 30.09
CA HIS A 329 -1.91 54.28 31.45
C HIS A 329 -2.92 53.51 32.27
N THR A 330 -2.48 52.80 33.28
CA THR A 330 -2.90 53.00 34.67
C THR A 330 -2.23 51.94 35.58
N THR A 331 -1.55 52.49 36.54
CA THR A 331 -0.93 51.85 37.70
C THR A 331 -1.98 51.37 38.72
N GLY A 332 -1.76 50.19 39.31
CA GLY A 332 -2.49 49.72 40.50
C GLY A 332 -1.92 48.40 41.01
N PRO A 333 -1.79 48.21 42.31
CA PRO A 333 -0.74 47.37 42.89
C PRO A 333 -1.09 45.90 43.07
N ALA A 334 -0.04 45.10 43.15
CA ALA A 334 -0.07 43.67 43.49
C ALA A 334 -0.57 43.39 44.93
N PRO A 335 -1.12 42.23 45.17
CA PRO A 335 -1.02 41.57 46.48
C PRO A 335 -0.11 40.36 46.44
N GLN A 336 0.73 40.29 47.45
CA GLN A 336 1.62 39.21 47.83
C GLN A 336 0.90 38.05 48.55
N PRO A 337 1.58 36.93 48.79
CA PRO A 337 1.01 35.60 48.93
C PRO A 337 0.67 35.25 50.41
N ALA A 338 -0.30 34.38 50.53
CA ALA A 338 -0.58 33.72 51.85
C ALA A 338 0.03 32.33 51.89
N SER A 339 0.77 32.14 52.93
CA SER A 339 1.51 30.95 53.37
C SER A 339 0.63 29.89 54.01
N ALA A 340 1.05 28.66 53.82
CA ALA A 340 1.12 27.51 54.76
C ALA A 340 -0.15 26.91 55.37
N SER A 341 -0.31 25.61 55.20
CA SER A 341 -0.17 24.72 56.38
C SER A 341 -0.12 23.25 55.92
N ALA A 342 0.84 22.56 56.41
CA ALA A 342 1.08 21.13 56.32
C ALA A 342 0.06 20.36 57.18
N SER A 343 -0.35 19.21 56.70
CA SER A 343 -0.82 18.10 57.53
C SER A 343 -0.40 16.77 56.92
N ALA A 344 0.53 16.15 57.56
CA ALA A 344 0.98 14.79 57.31
C ALA A 344 -0.07 13.80 57.79
N SER A 345 -0.41 12.83 56.97
CA SER A 345 -1.04 11.57 57.42
C SER A 345 -0.34 10.41 56.73
N ALA A 346 0.49 9.74 57.51
CA ALA A 346 1.11 8.49 57.16
C ALA A 346 0.06 7.36 57.16
N SER A 347 -0.09 6.69 56.04
CA SER A 347 -0.75 5.39 55.95
C SER A 347 0.23 4.37 55.39
N ALA A 348 0.65 3.47 56.25
CA ALA A 348 1.51 2.34 55.94
C ALA A 348 0.79 1.35 55.02
N SER A 349 1.29 1.15 53.85
CA SER A 349 0.87 0.09 52.96
C SER A 349 1.76 -1.13 53.12
N ARG A 350 1.15 -2.26 53.50
CA ARG A 350 1.70 -3.60 53.59
C ARG A 350 2.32 -4.03 52.26
N PRO A 351 3.45 -4.74 52.25
CA PRO A 351 4.01 -5.29 51.03
C PRO A 351 3.19 -6.50 50.53
N GLN A 352 2.75 -6.44 49.26
CA GLN A 352 2.19 -7.61 48.57
C GLN A 352 3.32 -8.59 48.16
N PRO A 353 3.06 -9.90 48.23
CA PRO A 353 4.04 -10.89 47.79
C PRO A 353 4.19 -10.88 46.26
N ARG A 354 5.44 -10.88 45.77
CA ARG A 354 5.83 -11.09 44.39
C ARG A 354 5.29 -12.43 43.89
N GLN A 355 4.38 -12.40 42.92
CA GLN A 355 4.03 -13.58 42.13
C GLN A 355 5.16 -13.85 41.13
N SER A 356 5.71 -15.04 41.18
CA SER A 356 6.63 -15.59 40.19
C SER A 356 5.90 -15.79 38.87
N PRO A 357 6.53 -15.55 37.69
CA PRO A 357 5.90 -15.85 36.42
C PRO A 357 5.76 -17.37 36.24
N ALA A 358 4.53 -17.86 36.19
CA ALA A 358 4.24 -19.21 35.77
C ALA A 358 4.73 -19.40 34.35
N ARG A 359 5.73 -20.24 34.14
CA ARG A 359 6.21 -20.66 32.83
C ARG A 359 5.10 -21.39 32.11
N ASP A 360 4.72 -20.87 30.94
CA ASP A 360 3.70 -21.44 30.04
C ASP A 360 4.23 -22.75 29.44
N PHE A 361 4.01 -23.87 30.11
CA PHE A 361 4.39 -25.21 29.62
C PHE A 361 3.54 -25.72 28.46
N LYS A 362 2.42 -25.07 28.13
CA LYS A 362 1.54 -25.47 27.03
C LYS A 362 2.14 -25.18 25.66
N GLY A 363 2.88 -24.08 25.49
CA GLY A 363 3.55 -23.73 24.22
C GLY A 363 4.67 -24.71 23.84
N LEU A 364 5.39 -25.24 24.83
CA LEU A 364 6.50 -26.18 24.60
C LEU A 364 6.00 -27.56 24.15
N LEU A 365 4.87 -28.04 24.69
CA LEU A 365 4.27 -29.33 24.32
C LEU A 365 3.71 -29.34 22.88
N ILE A 366 3.14 -28.23 22.41
CA ILE A 366 2.62 -28.11 21.03
C ILE A 366 3.80 -28.07 20.04
N GLY A 367 4.88 -27.34 20.34
CA GLY A 367 6.08 -27.30 19.50
C GLY A 367 6.76 -28.66 19.33
N MET A 368 6.85 -29.44 20.40
CA MET A 368 7.42 -30.79 20.35
C MET A 368 6.55 -31.78 19.57
N SER A 369 5.23 -31.69 19.66
CA SER A 369 4.31 -32.56 18.89
C SER A 369 4.38 -32.33 17.40
N VAL A 370 4.52 -31.09 16.95
CA VAL A 370 4.66 -30.74 15.53
C VAL A 370 6.02 -31.23 14.99
N ALA A 371 7.10 -31.04 15.74
CA ALA A 371 8.43 -31.50 15.33
C ALA A 371 8.50 -33.03 15.20
N LEU A 372 7.84 -33.76 16.11
CA LEU A 372 7.80 -35.23 16.05
C LEU A 372 6.99 -35.73 14.85
N ALA A 373 5.87 -35.07 14.52
CA ALA A 373 5.03 -35.41 13.36
C ALA A 373 5.79 -35.20 12.05
N VAL A 374 6.55 -34.10 11.92
CA VAL A 374 7.37 -33.81 10.72
C VAL A 374 8.50 -34.84 10.59
N LEU A 375 9.17 -35.22 11.68
CA LEU A 375 10.24 -36.20 11.65
C LEU A 375 9.72 -37.59 11.25
N THR A 376 8.56 -37.98 11.78
CA THR A 376 7.91 -39.25 11.43
C THR A 376 7.51 -39.29 9.96
N PHE A 377 6.97 -38.19 9.43
CA PHE A 377 6.62 -38.07 8.02
C PHE A 377 7.83 -38.19 7.11
N LEU A 378 8.94 -37.56 7.45
CA LEU A 378 10.18 -37.66 6.68
C LEU A 378 10.77 -39.05 6.70
N VAL A 379 10.76 -39.76 7.84
CA VAL A 379 11.25 -41.14 7.94
C VAL A 379 10.41 -42.09 7.11
N VAL A 380 9.08 -41.96 7.15
CA VAL A 380 8.18 -42.81 6.33
C VAL A 380 8.34 -42.49 4.84
N PHE A 381 8.49 -41.22 4.47
CA PHE A 381 8.69 -40.78 3.09
C PHE A 381 9.99 -41.35 2.51
N PHE A 382 11.11 -41.30 3.25
CA PHE A 382 12.38 -41.86 2.80
C PHE A 382 12.39 -43.38 2.81
N ALA A 383 11.65 -44.05 3.71
CA ALA A 383 11.53 -45.51 3.73
C ALA A 383 10.66 -46.09 2.59
N LEU A 384 9.79 -45.28 2.00
CA LEU A 384 8.97 -45.67 0.82
C LEU A 384 9.65 -45.33 -0.51
N TRP A 385 10.77 -44.60 -0.49
CA TRP A 385 11.51 -44.16 -1.70
C TRP A 385 12.87 -44.86 -1.84
N ALA A 386 13.31 -45.66 -0.86
CA ALA A 386 14.45 -46.55 -0.91
C ALA A 386 14.04 -47.97 -1.25
#